data_6ba2fea5917be37585df615bd3ef1ebf
#
_entry.id   6ba2fea5917be37585df615bd3ef1ebf
#
_cell.length_a   1.000
_cell.length_b   1.000
_cell.length_c   1.000
_cell.angle_alpha   90.00
_cell.angle_beta   90.00
_cell.angle_gamma   90.00
#
_symmetry.space_group_name_H-M   'P 1'
#
loop_
_entity.id
_entity.type
_entity.pdbx_description
1 polymer ?
#
loop_
_entity_poly.entity_id
_entity_poly.type
_entity_poly.pdbx_seq_one_letter_code
_entity_poly.pdbx_strand_id
1 'polypeptide(L)'
;GGGYGCMARIFSKINQNIKYLCFDTFSVNLLQFYYLKYNNLDVGYSKKNNFFLNSDSKNIKNFFNNHNNTLFIANWSISETPIKFREKFEKIIKNSHYILISFQENFENIDNIKYFKRLQKKISNNFKIKIIKNKFYKGNLFKKQNHFYFLAKRIKN
;
A
#
# COMPACT_ATOMS: atom_id res chain seq x y z
N GLY A 1 0.93 6.21 0.78
CA GLY A 1 1.23 6.75 -0.52
C GLY A 1 0.36 6.23 -1.63
N GLY A 2 -0.74 6.94 -1.92
CA GLY A 2 -1.65 6.59 -3.03
C GLY A 2 -1.35 7.33 -4.34
N GLY A 3 -0.24 8.06 -4.43
CA GLY A 3 0.04 8.97 -5.52
C GLY A 3 -1.12 9.97 -5.67
N TYR A 4 -1.47 10.35 -6.88
CA TYR A 4 -2.63 11.24 -7.10
C TYR A 4 -4.00 10.53 -7.15
N GLY A 5 -4.07 9.22 -6.85
CA GLY A 5 -5.34 8.47 -6.78
C GLY A 5 -5.61 7.52 -7.96
N CYS A 6 -4.66 7.35 -8.89
CA CYS A 6 -4.84 6.50 -10.08
C CYS A 6 -5.22 5.06 -9.72
N MET A 7 -4.57 4.47 -8.70
CA MET A 7 -4.87 3.12 -8.24
C MET A 7 -6.31 3.00 -7.71
N ALA A 8 -6.77 3.99 -6.93
CA ALA A 8 -8.15 4.04 -6.45
C ALA A 8 -9.15 4.06 -7.61
N ARG A 9 -8.89 4.86 -8.66
CA ARG A 9 -9.70 4.90 -9.88
C ARG A 9 -9.71 3.56 -10.63
N ILE A 10 -8.57 2.87 -10.73
CA ILE A 10 -8.52 1.55 -11.37
C ILE A 10 -9.41 0.56 -10.59
N PHE A 11 -9.30 0.53 -9.27
CA PHE A 11 -10.12 -0.35 -8.44
C PHE A 11 -11.61 -0.05 -8.52
N SER A 12 -12.01 1.21 -8.64
CA SER A 12 -13.41 1.58 -8.82
C SER A 12 -14.02 1.01 -10.11
N LYS A 13 -13.21 0.87 -11.16
CA LYS A 13 -13.65 0.25 -12.42
C LYS A 13 -13.76 -1.27 -12.35
N ILE A 14 -12.97 -1.90 -11.48
CA ILE A 14 -13.02 -3.36 -11.28
C ILE A 14 -14.21 -3.75 -10.39
N ASN A 15 -14.49 -2.95 -9.35
CA ASN A 15 -15.58 -3.20 -8.41
C ASN A 15 -16.14 -1.87 -7.89
N GLN A 16 -17.38 -1.55 -8.28
CA GLN A 16 -18.07 -0.31 -7.87
C GLN A 16 -18.39 -0.26 -6.36
N ASN A 17 -18.50 -1.42 -5.71
CA ASN A 17 -18.81 -1.52 -4.28
C ASN A 17 -17.56 -1.56 -3.39
N ILE A 18 -16.39 -1.26 -3.94
CA ILE A 18 -15.15 -1.29 -3.17
C ILE A 18 -15.11 -0.17 -2.12
N LYS A 19 -14.67 -0.52 -0.91
CA LYS A 19 -14.26 0.47 0.09
C LYS A 19 -12.76 0.65 0.00
N TYR A 20 -12.32 1.87 -0.28
CA TYR A 20 -10.91 2.18 -0.51
C TYR A 20 -10.44 3.27 0.45
N LEU A 21 -9.42 2.98 1.25
CA LEU A 21 -8.75 3.96 2.09
C LEU A 21 -7.45 4.41 1.42
N CYS A 22 -7.36 5.69 1.08
CA CYS A 22 -6.10 6.34 0.69
C CYS A 22 -5.44 6.93 1.92
N PHE A 23 -4.27 6.43 2.29
CA PHE A 23 -3.46 7.03 3.35
C PHE A 23 -2.27 7.78 2.76
N ASP A 24 -2.21 9.08 3.00
CA ASP A 24 -1.15 9.95 2.52
C ASP A 24 -1.03 11.22 3.36
N THR A 25 -0.08 12.11 3.03
CA THR A 25 -0.05 13.46 3.62
C THR A 25 -1.30 14.26 3.21
N PHE A 26 -1.65 15.27 3.99
CA PHE A 26 -2.84 16.07 3.72
C PHE A 26 -2.82 16.72 2.31
N SER A 27 -1.68 17.26 1.90
CA SER A 27 -1.53 17.88 0.57
C SER A 27 -1.73 16.89 -0.58
N VAL A 28 -1.24 15.65 -0.44
CA VAL A 28 -1.46 14.61 -1.44
C VAL A 28 -2.91 14.12 -1.41
N ASN A 29 -3.52 14.01 -0.23
CA ASN A 29 -4.96 13.70 -0.12
C ASN A 29 -5.83 14.76 -0.80
N LEU A 30 -5.47 16.03 -0.75
CA LEU A 30 -6.19 17.09 -1.45
C LEU A 30 -6.12 16.89 -2.98
N LEU A 31 -4.94 16.57 -3.52
CA LEU A 31 -4.78 16.23 -4.94
C LEU A 31 -5.63 15.00 -5.31
N GLN A 32 -5.61 13.94 -4.48
CA GLN A 32 -6.43 12.75 -4.67
C GLN A 32 -7.92 13.09 -4.66
N PHE A 33 -8.35 13.99 -3.77
CA PHE A 33 -9.74 14.44 -3.71
C PHE A 33 -10.19 15.03 -5.02
N TYR A 34 -9.47 16.01 -5.56
CA TYR A 34 -9.82 16.64 -6.84
C TYR A 34 -9.79 15.65 -8.00
N TYR A 35 -8.76 14.80 -8.10
CA TYR A 35 -8.66 13.81 -9.15
C TYR A 35 -9.81 12.79 -9.14
N LEU A 36 -10.16 12.28 -7.95
CA LEU A 36 -11.21 11.28 -7.82
C LEU A 36 -12.60 11.90 -7.99
N LYS A 37 -12.82 13.13 -7.52
CA LYS A 37 -14.04 13.90 -7.79
C LYS A 37 -14.24 14.18 -9.27
N TYR A 38 -13.20 14.59 -9.98
CA TYR A 38 -13.24 14.79 -11.43
C TYR A 38 -13.63 13.51 -12.19
N ASN A 39 -13.30 12.34 -11.63
CA ASN A 39 -13.69 11.04 -12.18
C ASN A 39 -15.04 10.53 -11.63
N ASN A 40 -15.88 11.39 -11.04
CA ASN A 40 -17.21 11.09 -10.52
C ASN A 40 -17.25 9.99 -9.44
N LEU A 41 -16.19 9.88 -8.63
CA LEU A 41 -16.15 8.91 -7.55
C LEU A 41 -16.67 9.52 -6.23
N ASP A 42 -17.30 8.67 -5.40
CA ASP A 42 -17.71 9.04 -4.04
C ASP A 42 -16.49 9.11 -3.12
N VAL A 43 -15.79 10.24 -3.16
CA VAL A 43 -14.57 10.49 -2.38
C VAL A 43 -14.78 11.58 -1.35
N GLY A 44 -14.16 11.44 -0.20
CA GLY A 44 -14.18 12.42 0.89
C GLY A 44 -13.34 11.99 2.08
N TYR A 45 -13.41 12.80 3.13
CA TYR A 45 -12.69 12.60 4.40
C TYR A 45 -13.52 11.87 5.46
N SER A 46 -14.73 11.45 5.11
CA SER A 46 -15.61 10.65 5.97
C SER A 46 -15.47 9.15 5.67
N LYS A 47 -15.50 8.32 6.71
CA LYS A 47 -15.55 6.85 6.58
C LYS A 47 -16.79 6.33 5.83
N LYS A 48 -17.80 7.17 5.66
CA LYS A 48 -19.01 6.86 4.88
C LYS A 48 -18.71 6.79 3.38
N ASN A 49 -17.77 7.61 2.88
CA ASN A 49 -17.39 7.62 1.48
C ASN A 49 -16.80 6.26 1.05
N ASN A 50 -17.02 5.88 -0.20
CA ASN A 50 -16.41 4.69 -0.78
C ASN A 50 -14.89 4.83 -0.91
N PHE A 51 -14.42 6.05 -1.22
CA PHE A 51 -13.02 6.42 -1.25
C PHE A 51 -12.72 7.38 -0.10
N PHE A 52 -12.25 6.82 1.01
CA PHE A 52 -11.94 7.55 2.22
C PHE A 52 -10.50 8.03 2.21
N LEU A 53 -10.30 9.35 2.20
CA LEU A 53 -8.98 9.99 2.29
C LEU A 53 -8.60 10.22 3.75
N ASN A 54 -7.38 9.88 4.12
CA ASN A 54 -6.96 9.96 5.51
C ASN A 54 -5.45 10.20 5.65
N SER A 55 -5.07 11.08 6.55
CA SER A 55 -3.67 11.37 6.93
C SER A 55 -3.32 10.90 8.35
N ASP A 56 -4.29 10.41 9.14
CA ASP A 56 -4.06 9.89 10.49
C ASP A 56 -3.98 8.36 10.50
N SER A 57 -2.83 7.84 10.91
CA SER A 57 -2.59 6.39 11.01
C SER A 57 -3.52 5.64 11.98
N LYS A 58 -4.10 6.33 12.98
CA LYS A 58 -5.05 5.72 13.93
C LYS A 58 -6.32 5.21 13.21
N ASN A 59 -6.78 5.90 12.19
CA ASN A 59 -7.97 5.51 11.44
C ASN A 59 -7.77 4.27 10.57
N ILE A 60 -6.53 3.96 10.17
CA ILE A 60 -6.24 2.80 9.31
C ILE A 60 -6.58 1.49 10.03
N LYS A 61 -6.20 1.36 11.30
CA LYS A 61 -6.47 0.15 12.09
C LYS A 61 -7.98 -0.15 12.15
N ASN A 62 -8.79 0.87 12.40
CA ASN A 62 -10.25 0.73 12.48
C ASN A 62 -10.85 0.34 11.12
N PHE A 63 -10.30 0.84 10.02
CA PHE A 63 -10.74 0.46 8.68
C PHE A 63 -10.53 -1.03 8.43
N PHE A 64 -9.37 -1.59 8.77
CA PHE A 64 -9.08 -3.02 8.58
C PHE A 64 -9.93 -3.94 9.46
N ASN A 65 -10.21 -3.54 10.71
CA ASN A 65 -11.01 -4.34 11.64
C ASN A 65 -12.48 -4.48 11.20
N ASN A 66 -12.97 -3.54 10.42
CA ASN A 66 -14.39 -3.49 10.01
C ASN A 66 -14.64 -4.11 8.63
N HIS A 67 -13.62 -4.66 7.97
CA HIS A 67 -13.77 -5.20 6.62
C HIS A 67 -13.12 -6.58 6.49
N ASN A 68 -13.88 -7.51 5.91
CA ASN A 68 -13.37 -8.81 5.49
C ASN A 68 -12.74 -8.68 4.09
N ASN A 69 -11.77 -9.56 3.77
CA ASN A 69 -11.10 -9.59 2.48
C ASN A 69 -10.36 -8.29 2.11
N THR A 70 -9.56 -7.80 3.04
CA THR A 70 -8.78 -6.57 2.87
C THR A 70 -7.50 -6.80 2.07
N LEU A 71 -7.17 -5.87 1.18
CA LEU A 71 -5.90 -5.80 0.46
C LEU A 71 -5.12 -4.57 0.91
N PHE A 72 -3.90 -4.78 1.40
CA PHE A 72 -2.93 -3.70 1.65
C PHE A 72 -2.07 -3.48 0.40
N ILE A 73 -2.04 -2.23 -0.08
CA ILE A 73 -1.22 -1.84 -1.24
C ILE A 73 -0.26 -0.73 -0.85
N ALA A 74 1.02 -0.89 -1.21
CA ALA A 74 2.03 0.15 -1.08
C ALA A 74 3.01 0.10 -2.25
N ASN A 75 2.79 0.94 -3.26
CA ASN A 75 3.66 1.04 -4.43
C ASN A 75 4.72 2.11 -4.17
N TRP A 76 5.98 1.69 -3.96
CA TRP A 76 7.16 2.51 -3.64
C TRP A 76 7.02 3.46 -2.44
N SER A 77 5.87 3.52 -1.83
CA SER A 77 5.58 4.44 -0.73
C SER A 77 6.23 4.00 0.59
N ILE A 78 5.90 2.80 1.09
CA ILE A 78 6.47 2.32 2.37
C ILE A 78 7.98 2.06 2.27
N SER A 79 8.47 1.68 1.10
CA SER A 79 9.90 1.44 0.86
C SER A 79 10.74 2.72 0.81
N GLU A 80 10.09 3.88 0.74
CA GLU A 80 10.70 5.21 0.72
C GLU A 80 10.50 5.98 2.03
N THR A 81 10.33 5.26 3.13
CA THR A 81 10.15 5.83 4.46
C THR A 81 11.19 5.29 5.44
N PRO A 82 11.48 6.03 6.54
CA PRO A 82 12.36 5.55 7.61
C PRO A 82 11.86 4.25 8.26
N ILE A 83 12.77 3.41 8.73
CA ILE A 83 12.44 2.09 9.34
C ILE A 83 11.42 2.22 10.49
N LYS A 84 11.59 3.21 11.39
CA LYS A 84 10.65 3.46 12.50
C LYS A 84 9.22 3.71 12.02
N PHE A 85 9.06 4.35 10.87
CA PHE A 85 7.74 4.58 10.27
C PHE A 85 7.15 3.27 9.73
N ARG A 86 7.95 2.47 9.02
CA ARG A 86 7.53 1.16 8.48
C ARG A 86 7.05 0.21 9.56
N GLU A 87 7.72 0.18 10.72
CA GLU A 87 7.38 -0.68 11.86
C GLU A 87 5.98 -0.40 12.41
N LYS A 88 5.53 0.86 12.36
CA LYS A 88 4.14 1.22 12.73
C LYS A 88 3.12 0.55 11.80
N PHE A 89 3.44 0.38 10.52
CA PHE A 89 2.57 -0.28 9.55
C PHE A 89 2.63 -1.80 9.57
N GLU A 90 3.65 -2.41 10.17
CA GLU A 90 3.74 -3.88 10.24
C GLU A 90 2.52 -4.52 10.92
N LYS A 91 1.94 -3.86 11.94
CA LYS A 91 0.71 -4.35 12.58
C LYS A 91 -0.49 -4.32 11.63
N ILE A 92 -0.59 -3.27 10.81
CA ILE A 92 -1.65 -3.10 9.81
C ILE A 92 -1.49 -4.14 8.71
N ILE A 93 -0.26 -4.30 8.20
CA ILE A 93 0.09 -5.30 7.18
C ILE A 93 -0.30 -6.71 7.66
N LYS A 94 -0.02 -7.04 8.92
CA LYS A 94 -0.38 -8.32 9.51
C LYS A 94 -1.89 -8.57 9.63
N ASN A 95 -2.69 -7.53 9.70
CA ASN A 95 -4.15 -7.66 9.79
C ASN A 95 -4.84 -7.75 8.42
N SER A 96 -4.15 -7.48 7.33
CA SER A 96 -4.70 -7.62 5.98
C SER A 96 -4.80 -9.08 5.54
N HIS A 97 -5.65 -9.36 4.55
CA HIS A 97 -5.79 -10.70 3.95
C HIS A 97 -4.85 -10.88 2.76
N TYR A 98 -4.62 -9.80 2.03
CA TYR A 98 -3.72 -9.75 0.88
C TYR A 98 -2.77 -8.57 1.02
N ILE A 99 -1.56 -8.73 0.53
CA ILE A 99 -0.51 -7.71 0.57
C ILE A 99 0.12 -7.61 -0.81
N LEU A 100 0.19 -6.39 -1.33
CA LEU A 100 0.93 -6.02 -2.53
C LEU A 100 1.82 -4.83 -2.22
N ILE A 101 3.13 -5.04 -2.19
CA ILE A 101 4.10 -3.96 -1.99
C ILE A 101 5.08 -4.00 -3.15
N SER A 102 5.22 -2.86 -3.85
CA SER A 102 6.30 -2.64 -4.81
C SER A 102 7.42 -1.88 -4.13
N PHE A 103 8.68 -2.31 -4.33
CA PHE A 103 9.82 -1.65 -3.71
C PHE A 103 11.07 -1.73 -4.60
N GLN A 104 11.94 -0.75 -4.49
CA GLN A 104 13.27 -0.73 -5.05
C GLN A 104 14.29 -1.36 -4.08
N GLU A 105 15.41 -1.78 -4.62
CA GLU A 105 16.48 -2.48 -3.91
C GLU A 105 16.96 -1.72 -2.67
N ASN A 106 17.22 -0.41 -2.85
CA ASN A 106 17.69 0.48 -1.78
C ASN A 106 16.91 1.79 -1.79
N PHE A 107 16.78 2.41 -0.64
CA PHE A 107 16.31 3.78 -0.48
C PHE A 107 17.22 4.49 0.52
N GLU A 108 17.94 5.52 0.06
CA GLU A 108 19.01 6.14 0.85
C GLU A 108 20.00 5.08 1.39
N ASN A 109 20.19 5.02 2.69
CA ASN A 109 21.04 4.05 3.38
C ASN A 109 20.27 2.78 3.82
N ILE A 110 19.03 2.58 3.34
CA ILE A 110 18.18 1.46 3.74
C ILE A 110 18.20 0.38 2.66
N ASP A 111 18.70 -0.81 3.02
CA ASP A 111 18.56 -2.04 2.23
C ASP A 111 17.12 -2.57 2.34
N ASN A 112 16.33 -2.30 1.32
CA ASN A 112 14.94 -2.73 1.26
C ASN A 112 14.80 -4.25 1.12
N ILE A 113 15.74 -4.92 0.45
CA ILE A 113 15.71 -6.40 0.32
C ILE A 113 15.84 -7.02 1.70
N LYS A 114 16.80 -6.58 2.50
CA LYS A 114 17.00 -7.06 3.87
C LYS A 114 15.76 -6.79 4.74
N TYR A 115 15.16 -5.59 4.64
CA TYR A 115 13.95 -5.24 5.37
C TYR A 115 12.79 -6.17 5.00
N PHE A 116 12.46 -6.33 3.72
CA PHE A 116 11.33 -7.14 3.28
C PHE A 116 11.55 -8.65 3.49
N LYS A 117 12.78 -9.16 3.42
CA LYS A 117 13.10 -10.53 3.86
C LYS A 117 12.87 -10.73 5.36
N ARG A 118 13.21 -9.73 6.20
CA ARG A 118 12.90 -9.76 7.64
C ARG A 118 11.38 -9.78 7.87
N LEU A 119 10.63 -8.91 7.18
CA LEU A 119 9.18 -8.89 7.25
C LEU A 119 8.58 -10.23 6.82
N GLN A 120 9.07 -10.82 5.72
CA GLN A 120 8.67 -12.15 5.26
C GLN A 120 8.80 -13.20 6.37
N LYS A 121 9.96 -13.31 7.01
CA LYS A 121 10.18 -14.24 8.14
C LYS A 121 9.20 -13.99 9.29
N LYS A 122 8.94 -12.72 9.60
CA LYS A 122 8.07 -12.31 10.72
C LYS A 122 6.60 -12.66 10.54
N ILE A 123 6.12 -12.81 9.28
CA ILE A 123 4.71 -13.10 8.98
C ILE A 123 4.48 -14.43 8.27
N SER A 124 5.53 -15.22 8.03
CA SER A 124 5.47 -16.48 7.27
C SER A 124 4.51 -17.53 7.85
N ASN A 125 4.32 -17.54 9.18
CA ASN A 125 3.39 -18.48 9.83
C ASN A 125 1.92 -18.23 9.45
N ASN A 126 1.57 -17.00 9.03
CA ASN A 126 0.20 -16.60 8.74
C ASN A 126 -0.04 -16.30 7.26
N PHE A 127 1.03 -16.27 6.44
CA PHE A 127 0.95 -15.86 5.04
C PHE A 127 1.76 -16.75 4.11
N LYS A 128 1.17 -17.09 2.96
CA LYS A 128 1.91 -17.59 1.80
C LYS A 128 2.51 -16.39 1.06
N ILE A 129 3.85 -16.31 0.95
CA ILE A 129 4.57 -15.11 0.52
C ILE A 129 5.45 -15.42 -0.69
N LYS A 130 5.48 -14.47 -1.64
CA LYS A 130 6.42 -14.47 -2.77
C LYS A 130 7.07 -13.09 -2.90
N ILE A 131 8.40 -13.04 -3.05
CA ILE A 131 9.14 -11.85 -3.48
C ILE A 131 9.58 -12.09 -4.91
N ILE A 132 9.13 -11.24 -5.84
CA ILE A 132 9.35 -11.39 -7.28
C ILE A 132 10.11 -10.17 -7.79
N LYS A 133 11.20 -10.40 -8.53
CA LYS A 133 11.91 -9.33 -9.23
C LYS A 133 11.07 -8.84 -10.42
N ASN A 134 10.88 -7.53 -10.53
CA ASN A 134 10.23 -6.94 -11.68
C ASN A 134 11.18 -6.98 -12.89
N LYS A 135 10.84 -7.79 -13.89
CA LYS A 135 11.65 -7.94 -15.11
C LYS A 135 11.43 -6.82 -16.14
N PHE A 136 10.32 -6.08 -16.04
CA PHE A 136 9.92 -5.08 -17.01
C PHE A 136 10.45 -3.68 -16.69
N TYR A 137 10.76 -3.41 -15.42
CA TYR A 137 11.28 -2.12 -15.00
C TYR A 137 12.82 -2.13 -15.08
N LYS A 138 13.36 -1.38 -16.03
CA LYS A 138 14.82 -1.30 -16.24
C LYS A 138 15.50 -0.16 -15.46
N GLY A 139 14.73 0.60 -14.67
CA GLY A 139 15.20 1.78 -13.93
C GLY A 139 15.42 3.00 -14.82
N ASN A 140 15.67 4.15 -14.21
CA ASN A 140 16.11 5.34 -14.95
C ASN A 140 17.54 5.14 -15.46
N LEU A 141 17.86 5.76 -16.60
CA LEU A 141 19.18 5.71 -17.28
C LEU A 141 20.37 5.99 -16.33
N PHE A 142 20.14 6.69 -15.20
CA PHE A 142 21.17 7.13 -14.27
C PHE A 142 21.37 6.26 -13.02
N LYS A 143 20.41 5.39 -12.66
CA LYS A 143 20.53 4.44 -11.54
C LYS A 143 19.82 3.13 -11.87
N LYS A 144 20.60 2.12 -12.27
CA LYS A 144 20.11 0.74 -12.44
C LYS A 144 19.82 0.12 -11.07
N GLN A 145 18.63 0.39 -10.51
CA GLN A 145 18.16 -0.33 -9.33
C GLN A 145 17.18 -1.43 -9.73
N ASN A 146 17.28 -2.57 -9.08
CA ASN A 146 16.29 -3.61 -9.24
C ASN A 146 15.00 -3.24 -8.47
N HIS A 147 13.86 -3.60 -9.04
CA HIS A 147 12.55 -3.43 -8.44
C HIS A 147 11.92 -4.79 -8.16
N PHE A 148 11.14 -4.86 -7.09
CA PHE A 148 10.55 -6.09 -6.59
C PHE A 148 9.09 -5.89 -6.22
N TYR A 149 8.35 -7.00 -6.22
CA TYR A 149 7.02 -7.12 -5.64
C TYR A 149 7.06 -8.05 -4.44
N PHE A 150 6.53 -7.61 -3.32
CA PHE A 150 6.22 -8.46 -2.17
C PHE A 150 4.73 -8.77 -2.23
N LEU A 151 4.41 -10.03 -2.51
CA LEU A 151 3.05 -10.54 -2.62
C LEU A 151 2.79 -11.49 -1.47
N ALA A 152 1.68 -11.28 -0.75
CA ALA A 152 1.30 -12.23 0.29
C ALA A 152 -0.22 -12.44 0.33
N LYS A 153 -0.60 -13.66 0.66
CA LYS A 153 -1.99 -14.07 0.91
C LYS A 153 -2.05 -14.77 2.26
N ARG A 154 -3.00 -14.35 3.10
CA ARG A 154 -3.24 -14.98 4.40
C ARG A 154 -3.62 -16.46 4.20
N ILE A 155 -3.02 -17.33 4.97
CA ILE A 155 -3.40 -18.74 5.06
C ILE A 155 -4.72 -18.76 5.86
N LYS A 156 -5.76 -19.40 5.32
CA LYS A 156 -6.98 -19.64 6.10
C LYS A 156 -6.63 -20.61 7.24
N ASN A 157 -6.91 -20.23 8.45
CA ASN A 157 -7.03 -21.18 9.54
C ASN A 157 -8.34 -21.91 9.42
#